data_dd51d1497acda56e8d94301e25b60328
#
_entry.id   dd51d1497acda56e8d94301e25b60328
#
_cell.length_a   1.000
_cell.length_b   1.000
_cell.length_c   1.000
_cell.angle_alpha   90.00
_cell.angle_beta   90.00
_cell.angle_gamma   90.00
#
_symmetry.space_group_name_H-M   'P 1'
#
loop_
_entity.id
_entity.type
_entity.pdbx_description
1 polymer ?
#
loop_
_entity_poly.entity_id
_entity_poly.type
_entity_poly.pdbx_seq_one_letter_code
_entity_poly.pdbx_strand_id
1 'polypeptide(L)'
;INAFSKIFRPVITVENLLTMTSGVTFNESGIVSGNDWLGSFLNASVNGKPGTEFQYNSLNTYVLSAIVTKRTGETLTEYLTPRLFGPLGITKYYWETCPKGITKGGWGLFLCAEDMAKLGQLYLQRGKWNGQQLVSEYWIEISTARHLKTQNDTYGYGYQLWMEQRPGSFEYNGMLGQNVIIYPDMDMVLVTNAGNKEMFQDCIMLNIIRKYFPVNYHPADVLPENPLSYSLLKRLCGELENGENNNRSTSLRGRWKRNVVSRRKHSDKKYSYRISAAVDRPSDHHSFMRAVSGRTYVMEQQNIGIAPLFVQVFHNNMTDGISEISFTYDAGNFCVSFTEGEVIHKLPVGFGRAADGCVDLHGEHYLVATLGEFARDENDIPVLKLEVTFIEECVKRKAHIFFHEDNGIEIRWNETPGKKMILAGLSSITEELSGNFLYNSLLGDHNITTELLHRLMKQTIEPVIRGYLKRPKETDSIDTDE
;
A
#
# COMPACT_ATOMS: atom_id res chain seq x y z
N ILE A 1 16.55 33.48 -7.35
CA ILE A 1 17.19 32.78 -6.24
C ILE A 1 18.61 32.41 -6.64
N ASN A 2 19.49 33.09 -6.06
CA ASN A 2 20.92 33.05 -5.84
C ASN A 2 21.78 32.08 -6.66
N ALA A 3 22.47 32.63 -7.67
CA ALA A 3 23.64 32.03 -8.29
C ALA A 3 24.72 31.60 -7.26
N PHE A 4 24.73 32.18 -6.07
CA PHE A 4 25.64 31.85 -4.96
C PHE A 4 25.40 30.48 -4.34
N SER A 5 24.16 29.95 -4.30
CA SER A 5 23.87 28.64 -3.72
C SER A 5 24.38 27.47 -4.58
N LYS A 6 24.60 27.68 -5.86
CA LYS A 6 25.19 26.65 -6.76
C LYS A 6 26.70 26.48 -6.59
N ILE A 7 27.40 27.47 -6.03
CA ILE A 7 28.86 27.47 -5.94
C ILE A 7 29.38 26.69 -4.72
N PHE A 8 28.55 26.50 -3.68
CA PHE A 8 28.93 25.86 -2.41
C PHE A 8 28.08 24.63 -2.05
N ARG A 9 27.56 23.91 -3.05
CA ARG A 9 26.83 22.69 -2.74
C ARG A 9 27.79 21.63 -2.18
N PRO A 10 27.51 21.03 -1.01
CA PRO A 10 28.36 20.00 -0.46
C PRO A 10 28.39 18.78 -1.40
N VAL A 11 29.55 18.10 -1.45
CA VAL A 11 29.69 16.88 -2.24
C VAL A 11 28.93 15.75 -1.54
N ILE A 12 27.99 15.14 -2.26
CA ILE A 12 27.27 13.95 -1.83
C ILE A 12 27.92 12.74 -2.51
N THR A 13 28.36 11.76 -1.72
CA THR A 13 28.97 10.53 -2.21
C THR A 13 27.92 9.44 -2.41
N VAL A 14 28.29 8.36 -3.14
CA VAL A 14 27.47 7.15 -3.25
C VAL A 14 27.21 6.54 -1.87
N GLU A 15 28.20 6.58 -0.99
CA GLU A 15 28.06 6.09 0.39
C GLU A 15 27.01 6.88 1.18
N ASN A 16 26.95 8.22 0.99
CA ASN A 16 25.92 9.03 1.63
C ASN A 16 24.50 8.66 1.16
N LEU A 17 24.34 8.26 -0.10
CA LEU A 17 23.07 7.75 -0.62
C LEU A 17 22.74 6.36 -0.04
N LEU A 18 23.74 5.46 0.02
CA LEU A 18 23.58 4.11 0.57
C LEU A 18 23.21 4.12 2.06
N THR A 19 23.77 5.07 2.81
CA THR A 19 23.55 5.19 4.26
C THR A 19 22.41 6.13 4.66
N MET A 20 21.66 6.67 3.70
CA MET A 20 20.59 7.65 3.96
C MET A 20 21.08 8.91 4.70
N THR A 21 22.29 9.39 4.32
CA THR A 21 22.92 10.57 4.93
C THR A 21 23.24 11.67 3.93
N SER A 22 22.53 11.72 2.82
CA SER A 22 22.77 12.77 1.80
C SER A 22 22.49 14.19 2.33
N GLY A 23 21.67 14.33 3.38
CA GLY A 23 21.20 15.63 3.90
C GLY A 23 20.27 16.35 2.93
N VAL A 24 19.84 15.71 1.84
CA VAL A 24 18.90 16.31 0.89
C VAL A 24 17.52 16.31 1.53
N THR A 25 17.04 17.51 1.78
CA THR A 25 15.68 17.73 2.31
C THR A 25 14.71 17.85 1.16
N PHE A 26 13.67 17.02 1.20
CA PHE A 26 12.89 16.82 0.01
C PHE A 26 11.54 16.16 0.27
N ASN A 27 10.50 16.75 -0.31
CA ASN A 27 9.16 16.19 -0.29
C ASN A 27 9.02 15.10 -1.37
N GLU A 28 9.07 13.83 -0.96
CA GLU A 28 8.92 12.70 -1.87
C GLU A 28 7.60 12.77 -2.67
N SER A 29 6.48 13.11 -2.04
CA SER A 29 5.17 13.20 -2.70
C SER A 29 5.10 14.33 -3.73
N GLY A 30 5.75 15.46 -3.50
CA GLY A 30 5.78 16.58 -4.44
C GLY A 30 6.57 16.28 -5.73
N ILE A 31 7.49 15.33 -5.65
CA ILE A 31 8.30 14.93 -6.81
C ILE A 31 7.63 13.84 -7.61
N VAL A 32 7.05 12.86 -6.94
CA VAL A 32 6.35 11.77 -7.62
C VAL A 32 5.26 12.33 -8.55
N SER A 33 4.67 13.49 -8.19
CA SER A 33 3.74 14.21 -9.07
C SER A 33 4.39 14.98 -10.22
N GLY A 34 5.73 15.10 -10.25
CA GLY A 34 6.48 15.81 -11.29
C GLY A 34 7.11 14.88 -12.33
N ASN A 35 7.60 15.44 -13.43
CA ASN A 35 8.18 14.67 -14.54
C ASN A 35 9.71 14.54 -14.48
N ASP A 36 10.41 15.32 -13.65
CA ASP A 36 11.88 15.32 -13.56
C ASP A 36 12.36 15.07 -12.12
N TRP A 37 12.26 13.85 -11.68
CA TRP A 37 12.63 13.47 -10.31
C TRP A 37 14.12 13.67 -10.02
N LEU A 38 14.98 13.29 -10.96
CA LEU A 38 16.43 13.47 -10.80
C LEU A 38 16.82 14.95 -10.75
N GLY A 39 16.26 15.75 -11.65
CA GLY A 39 16.49 17.21 -11.66
C GLY A 39 15.99 17.87 -10.38
N SER A 40 14.85 17.45 -9.88
CA SER A 40 14.29 17.92 -8.61
C SER A 40 15.19 17.57 -7.42
N PHE A 41 15.65 16.32 -7.30
CA PHE A 41 16.61 15.89 -6.28
C PHE A 41 17.92 16.70 -6.36
N LEU A 42 18.47 16.86 -7.56
CA LEU A 42 19.70 17.60 -7.76
C LEU A 42 19.59 19.11 -7.47
N ASN A 43 18.38 19.66 -7.50
CA ASN A 43 18.14 21.09 -7.20
C ASN A 43 17.59 21.31 -5.78
N ALA A 44 17.26 20.24 -5.03
CA ALA A 44 16.77 20.35 -3.67
C ALA A 44 17.81 20.90 -2.70
N SER A 45 17.37 21.47 -1.60
CA SER A 45 18.25 21.98 -0.54
C SER A 45 18.96 20.82 0.17
N VAL A 46 20.18 21.07 0.61
CA VAL A 46 20.94 20.13 1.45
C VAL A 46 21.05 20.74 2.83
N ASN A 47 20.47 20.08 3.82
CA ASN A 47 20.51 20.50 5.22
C ASN A 47 21.61 19.70 5.95
N GLY A 48 22.43 20.42 6.71
CA GLY A 48 23.53 19.79 7.43
C GLY A 48 24.72 19.38 6.52
N LYS A 49 25.58 18.54 7.09
CA LYS A 49 26.76 18.03 6.39
C LYS A 49 26.47 16.58 5.93
N PRO A 50 26.57 16.26 4.61
CA PRO A 50 26.42 14.89 4.15
C PRO A 50 27.34 13.91 4.90
N GLY A 51 26.81 12.75 5.24
CA GLY A 51 27.51 11.70 5.99
C GLY A 51 27.40 11.81 7.52
N THR A 52 26.64 12.78 8.08
CA THR A 52 26.61 12.98 9.53
C THR A 52 25.31 12.54 10.19
N GLU A 53 24.16 12.78 9.54
CA GLU A 53 22.84 12.52 10.11
C GLU A 53 22.04 11.56 9.23
N PHE A 54 21.41 10.60 9.88
CA PHE A 54 20.50 9.67 9.22
C PHE A 54 19.15 10.34 8.96
N GLN A 55 18.77 10.42 7.70
CA GLN A 55 17.43 10.84 7.29
C GLN A 55 16.95 9.94 6.16
N TYR A 56 16.01 9.04 6.46
CA TYR A 56 15.47 8.12 5.47
C TYR A 56 14.79 8.90 4.33
N ASN A 57 15.17 8.57 3.09
CA ASN A 57 14.61 9.19 1.90
C ASN A 57 14.77 8.22 0.71
N SER A 58 13.65 7.72 0.18
CA SER A 58 13.63 6.73 -0.91
C SER A 58 14.26 7.25 -2.20
N LEU A 59 14.33 8.58 -2.38
CA LEU A 59 14.98 9.16 -3.55
C LEU A 59 16.51 9.03 -3.52
N ASN A 60 17.12 8.81 -2.38
CA ASN A 60 18.54 8.42 -2.36
C ASN A 60 18.74 7.13 -3.17
N THR A 61 17.84 6.15 -3.02
CA THR A 61 17.90 4.89 -3.76
C THR A 61 17.53 5.07 -5.23
N TYR A 62 16.57 5.95 -5.54
CA TYR A 62 16.29 6.33 -6.93
C TYR A 62 17.51 6.94 -7.62
N VAL A 63 18.28 7.78 -6.93
CA VAL A 63 19.50 8.36 -7.49
C VAL A 63 20.57 7.29 -7.70
N LEU A 64 20.67 6.28 -6.82
CA LEU A 64 21.55 5.12 -7.05
C LEU A 64 21.17 4.38 -8.34
N SER A 65 19.88 4.16 -8.58
CA SER A 65 19.37 3.60 -9.84
C SER A 65 19.76 4.45 -11.05
N ALA A 66 19.56 5.78 -10.96
CA ALA A 66 19.95 6.71 -12.02
C ALA A 66 21.48 6.69 -12.30
N ILE A 67 22.30 6.50 -11.26
CA ILE A 67 23.75 6.36 -11.41
C ILE A 67 24.09 5.08 -12.19
N VAL A 68 23.45 3.95 -11.88
CA VAL A 68 23.64 2.70 -12.63
C VAL A 68 23.29 2.92 -14.09
N THR A 69 22.10 3.45 -14.38
CA THR A 69 21.65 3.74 -15.74
C THR A 69 22.65 4.65 -16.49
N LYS A 70 23.11 5.71 -15.85
CA LYS A 70 24.07 6.64 -16.45
C LYS A 70 25.45 6.01 -16.73
N ARG A 71 25.89 5.09 -15.88
CA ARG A 71 27.23 4.47 -16.00
C ARG A 71 27.26 3.29 -16.95
N THR A 72 26.16 2.55 -17.06
CA THR A 72 26.09 1.32 -17.86
C THR A 72 25.39 1.51 -19.21
N GLY A 73 24.52 2.52 -19.33
CA GLY A 73 23.60 2.68 -20.46
C GLY A 73 22.38 1.76 -20.39
N GLU A 74 22.28 0.91 -19.36
CA GLU A 74 21.17 -0.01 -19.13
C GLU A 74 20.30 0.54 -18.00
N THR A 75 18.99 0.31 -18.00
CA THR A 75 18.14 0.55 -16.83
C THR A 75 18.59 -0.38 -15.69
N LEU A 76 18.29 -0.03 -14.44
CA LEU A 76 18.61 -0.91 -13.30
C LEU A 76 18.01 -2.31 -13.48
N THR A 77 16.81 -2.41 -14.03
CA THR A 77 16.12 -3.67 -14.32
C THR A 77 16.90 -4.50 -15.35
N GLU A 78 17.27 -3.90 -16.49
CA GLU A 78 18.06 -4.56 -17.54
C GLU A 78 19.41 -5.01 -17.00
N TYR A 79 20.07 -4.17 -16.19
CA TYR A 79 21.36 -4.46 -15.59
C TYR A 79 21.31 -5.66 -14.63
N LEU A 80 20.27 -5.73 -13.78
CA LEU A 80 20.14 -6.78 -12.74
C LEU A 80 19.59 -8.09 -13.29
N THR A 81 18.81 -8.06 -14.37
CA THR A 81 18.19 -9.27 -14.94
C THR A 81 19.20 -10.39 -15.21
N PRO A 82 20.27 -10.21 -16.00
CA PRO A 82 21.24 -11.28 -16.23
C PRO A 82 22.20 -11.52 -15.07
N ARG A 83 22.38 -10.54 -14.16
CA ARG A 83 23.42 -10.59 -13.11
C ARG A 83 22.90 -11.08 -11.76
N LEU A 84 21.61 -10.88 -11.49
CA LEU A 84 20.99 -11.22 -10.21
C LEU A 84 19.71 -12.03 -10.39
N PHE A 85 18.70 -11.49 -11.09
CA PHE A 85 17.40 -12.13 -11.19
C PHE A 85 17.46 -13.47 -11.92
N GLY A 86 18.14 -13.52 -13.06
CA GLY A 86 18.34 -14.77 -13.82
C GLY A 86 19.02 -15.87 -13.01
N PRO A 87 20.22 -15.64 -12.45
CA PRO A 87 20.88 -16.62 -11.58
C PRO A 87 20.05 -17.09 -10.39
N LEU A 88 19.23 -16.21 -9.77
CA LEU A 88 18.31 -16.56 -8.70
C LEU A 88 17.04 -17.27 -9.18
N GLY A 89 16.82 -17.38 -10.49
CA GLY A 89 15.61 -17.94 -11.06
C GLY A 89 14.36 -17.09 -10.79
N ILE A 90 14.55 -15.77 -10.67
CA ILE A 90 13.47 -14.78 -10.56
C ILE A 90 13.06 -14.40 -11.97
N THR A 91 11.88 -14.87 -12.39
CA THR A 91 11.41 -14.70 -13.78
C THR A 91 10.13 -13.89 -13.89
N LYS A 92 9.40 -13.75 -12.78
CA LYS A 92 8.16 -12.97 -12.70
C LYS A 92 8.38 -11.78 -11.81
N TYR A 93 8.65 -10.65 -12.41
CA TYR A 93 8.83 -9.37 -11.70
C TYR A 93 8.42 -8.22 -12.60
N TYR A 94 8.07 -7.13 -11.97
CA TYR A 94 7.84 -5.84 -12.61
C TYR A 94 8.49 -4.76 -11.75
N TRP A 95 9.21 -3.84 -12.38
CA TRP A 95 9.78 -2.70 -11.67
C TRP A 95 9.44 -1.40 -12.39
N GLU A 96 8.72 -0.56 -11.71
CA GLU A 96 8.26 0.70 -12.22
C GLU A 96 9.42 1.66 -12.54
N THR A 97 9.13 2.57 -13.47
CA THR A 97 10.04 3.65 -13.84
C THR A 97 9.44 5.01 -13.49
N CYS A 98 10.29 6.02 -13.36
CA CYS A 98 9.84 7.41 -13.36
C CYS A 98 9.39 7.83 -14.79
N PRO A 99 8.73 9.00 -14.96
CA PRO A 99 8.29 9.47 -16.28
C PRO A 99 9.41 9.59 -17.32
N LYS A 100 10.69 9.68 -16.91
CA LYS A 100 11.86 9.68 -17.79
C LYS A 100 12.46 8.28 -18.04
N GLY A 101 11.78 7.19 -17.66
CA GLY A 101 12.20 5.82 -17.92
C GLY A 101 13.32 5.30 -17.00
N ILE A 102 13.70 6.02 -15.94
CA ILE A 102 14.66 5.54 -14.94
C ILE A 102 13.91 4.65 -13.94
N THR A 103 14.40 3.44 -13.69
CA THR A 103 13.83 2.52 -12.69
C THR A 103 13.79 3.19 -11.32
N LYS A 104 12.64 3.11 -10.61
CA LYS A 104 12.41 3.82 -9.34
C LYS A 104 13.42 3.47 -8.25
N GLY A 105 13.94 2.25 -8.22
CA GLY A 105 15.00 1.83 -7.30
C GLY A 105 14.55 1.71 -5.84
N GLY A 106 14.01 2.76 -5.26
CA GLY A 106 13.57 2.83 -3.87
C GLY A 106 12.21 2.20 -3.58
N TRP A 107 11.38 2.00 -4.60
CA TRP A 107 10.06 1.38 -4.53
C TRP A 107 9.59 0.89 -5.90
N GLY A 108 8.38 0.34 -5.98
CA GLY A 108 7.77 -0.08 -7.25
C GLY A 108 8.35 -1.36 -7.84
N LEU A 109 9.05 -2.19 -7.04
CA LEU A 109 9.45 -3.53 -7.42
C LEU A 109 8.43 -4.54 -6.91
N PHE A 110 7.80 -5.27 -7.84
CA PHE A 110 6.84 -6.33 -7.56
C PHE A 110 7.52 -7.68 -7.66
N LEU A 111 7.47 -8.44 -6.58
CA LEU A 111 8.03 -9.79 -6.46
C LEU A 111 7.06 -10.70 -5.71
N CYS A 112 7.05 -11.98 -6.01
CA CYS A 112 6.39 -12.94 -5.15
C CYS A 112 7.22 -13.23 -3.88
N ALA A 113 6.57 -13.74 -2.84
CA ALA A 113 7.21 -13.94 -1.53
C ALA A 113 8.43 -14.89 -1.61
N GLU A 114 8.36 -15.93 -2.44
CA GLU A 114 9.46 -16.86 -2.67
C GLU A 114 10.68 -16.18 -3.30
N ASP A 115 10.46 -15.23 -4.21
CA ASP A 115 11.54 -14.48 -4.85
C ASP A 115 12.16 -13.46 -3.89
N MET A 116 11.38 -12.86 -3.01
CA MET A 116 11.88 -12.07 -1.89
C MET A 116 12.75 -12.92 -0.95
N ALA A 117 12.31 -14.16 -0.66
CA ALA A 117 13.08 -15.09 0.17
C ALA A 117 14.43 -15.47 -0.46
N LYS A 118 14.51 -15.63 -1.80
CA LYS A 118 15.79 -15.88 -2.50
C LYS A 118 16.80 -14.74 -2.31
N LEU A 119 16.33 -13.48 -2.31
CA LEU A 119 17.19 -12.33 -2.02
C LEU A 119 17.72 -12.37 -0.57
N GLY A 120 16.85 -12.68 0.39
CA GLY A 120 17.27 -12.88 1.78
C GLY A 120 18.24 -14.04 1.95
N GLN A 121 17.98 -15.15 1.29
CA GLN A 121 18.85 -16.34 1.31
C GLN A 121 20.22 -16.07 0.69
N LEU A 122 20.30 -15.27 -0.37
CA LEU A 122 21.56 -14.83 -0.95
C LEU A 122 22.42 -14.10 0.08
N TYR A 123 21.83 -13.20 0.87
CA TYR A 123 22.54 -12.49 1.94
C TYR A 123 22.93 -13.44 3.09
N LEU A 124 22.01 -14.34 3.49
CA LEU A 124 22.30 -15.37 4.51
C LEU A 124 23.48 -16.26 4.11
N GLN A 125 23.59 -16.61 2.84
CA GLN A 125 24.67 -17.41 2.27
C GLN A 125 25.91 -16.58 1.86
N ARG A 126 26.05 -15.37 2.39
CA ARG A 126 27.20 -14.48 2.12
C ARG A 126 27.45 -14.23 0.63
N GLY A 127 26.34 -14.05 -0.13
CA GLY A 127 26.37 -13.72 -1.55
C GLY A 127 26.58 -14.91 -2.48
N LYS A 128 26.60 -16.16 -1.96
CA LYS A 128 26.66 -17.38 -2.76
C LYS A 128 25.27 -17.90 -3.11
N TRP A 129 25.13 -18.40 -4.33
CA TRP A 129 23.93 -19.07 -4.80
C TRP A 129 24.29 -20.26 -5.69
N ASN A 130 23.80 -21.44 -5.34
CA ASN A 130 24.12 -22.69 -6.04
C ASN A 130 25.63 -22.89 -6.30
N GLY A 131 26.46 -22.54 -5.29
CA GLY A 131 27.91 -22.63 -5.37
C GLY A 131 28.63 -21.49 -6.11
N GLN A 132 27.89 -20.60 -6.75
CA GLN A 132 28.44 -19.42 -7.44
C GLN A 132 28.38 -18.17 -6.54
N GLN A 133 29.47 -17.39 -6.51
CA GLN A 133 29.48 -16.08 -5.84
C GLN A 133 28.83 -15.03 -6.75
N LEU A 134 27.59 -14.63 -6.46
CA LEU A 134 26.86 -13.60 -7.21
C LEU A 134 27.17 -12.20 -6.67
N VAL A 135 27.27 -12.04 -5.37
CA VAL A 135 27.65 -10.80 -4.68
C VAL A 135 28.86 -11.11 -3.81
N SER A 136 29.89 -10.26 -3.82
CA SER A 136 31.10 -10.53 -3.05
C SER A 136 30.80 -10.63 -1.55
N GLU A 137 31.48 -11.55 -0.86
CA GLU A 137 31.35 -11.71 0.59
C GLU A 137 31.70 -10.40 1.33
N TYR A 138 32.74 -9.70 0.86
CA TYR A 138 33.09 -8.38 1.36
C TYR A 138 31.93 -7.37 1.27
N TRP A 139 31.18 -7.35 0.15
CA TRP A 139 30.02 -6.47 0.03
C TRP A 139 28.92 -6.84 1.02
N ILE A 140 28.65 -8.14 1.20
CA ILE A 140 27.67 -8.58 2.20
C ILE A 140 28.08 -8.10 3.59
N GLU A 141 29.35 -8.30 3.95
CA GLU A 141 29.89 -7.88 5.25
C GLU A 141 29.73 -6.37 5.49
N ILE A 142 30.20 -5.54 4.56
CA ILE A 142 30.13 -4.08 4.74
C ILE A 142 28.70 -3.55 4.65
N SER A 143 27.84 -4.13 3.79
CA SER A 143 26.45 -3.64 3.64
C SER A 143 25.57 -3.98 4.84
N THR A 144 25.86 -5.07 5.55
CA THR A 144 25.18 -5.50 6.77
C THR A 144 25.84 -5.00 8.06
N ALA A 145 26.94 -4.25 7.95
CA ALA A 145 27.55 -3.58 9.10
C ALA A 145 26.69 -2.37 9.53
N ARG A 146 26.67 -2.10 10.83
CA ARG A 146 26.00 -0.90 11.37
C ARG A 146 26.86 0.34 11.09
N HIS A 147 26.53 1.11 10.07
CA HIS A 147 27.20 2.36 9.75
C HIS A 147 26.70 3.52 10.61
N LEU A 148 25.41 3.55 10.90
CA LEU A 148 24.75 4.62 11.62
C LEU A 148 23.72 4.11 12.61
N LYS A 149 23.42 4.94 13.58
CA LYS A 149 22.25 4.81 14.45
C LYS A 149 21.08 5.58 13.85
N THR A 150 19.89 5.02 13.93
CA THR A 150 18.68 5.72 13.53
C THR A 150 18.25 6.72 14.60
N GLN A 151 17.33 7.63 14.28
CA GLN A 151 16.90 8.71 15.19
C GLN A 151 16.47 8.20 16.58
N ASN A 152 15.87 7.01 16.67
CA ASN A 152 15.39 6.44 17.94
C ASN A 152 16.43 5.58 18.67
N ASP A 153 17.66 5.49 18.18
CA ASP A 153 18.77 4.67 18.71
C ASP A 153 18.47 3.18 18.92
N THR A 154 17.27 2.75 18.55
CA THR A 154 16.78 1.37 18.70
C THR A 154 17.30 0.47 17.59
N TYR A 155 17.37 1.03 16.38
CA TYR A 155 17.81 0.34 15.18
C TYR A 155 19.10 0.95 14.65
N GLY A 156 19.83 0.19 13.85
CA GLY A 156 20.96 0.67 13.06
C GLY A 156 20.60 0.70 11.59
N TYR A 157 21.48 1.27 10.78
CA TYR A 157 21.36 1.26 9.33
C TYR A 157 22.70 0.92 8.70
N GLY A 158 22.67 -0.02 7.75
CA GLY A 158 23.78 -0.40 6.91
C GLY A 158 23.72 0.27 5.55
N TYR A 159 24.09 -0.45 4.48
CA TYR A 159 23.88 0.02 3.12
C TYR A 159 22.52 -0.44 2.59
N GLN A 160 21.49 0.42 2.68
CA GLN A 160 20.09 0.15 2.30
C GLN A 160 19.42 -0.98 3.11
N LEU A 161 19.95 -1.28 4.30
CA LEU A 161 19.47 -2.33 5.18
C LEU A 161 19.26 -1.78 6.59
N TRP A 162 18.13 -2.14 7.19
CA TRP A 162 17.86 -1.87 8.59
C TRP A 162 18.47 -2.97 9.46
N MET A 163 19.07 -2.60 10.59
CA MET A 163 19.53 -3.55 11.59
C MET A 163 18.41 -3.82 12.57
N GLU A 164 18.14 -5.09 12.82
CA GLU A 164 17.15 -5.52 13.80
C GLU A 164 17.69 -5.48 15.24
N GLN A 165 16.79 -5.64 16.22
CA GLN A 165 17.17 -5.66 17.64
C GLN A 165 18.01 -6.90 17.99
N ARG A 166 17.81 -8.02 17.29
CA ARG A 166 18.60 -9.25 17.46
C ARG A 166 19.99 -9.04 16.88
N PRO A 167 21.06 -9.27 17.67
CA PRO A 167 22.43 -9.06 17.21
C PRO A 167 22.74 -9.81 15.92
N GLY A 168 23.33 -9.12 14.94
CA GLY A 168 23.72 -9.68 13.64
C GLY A 168 22.57 -9.86 12.66
N SER A 169 21.33 -9.58 13.05
CA SER A 169 20.18 -9.63 12.15
C SER A 169 19.92 -8.29 11.45
N PHE A 170 19.35 -8.38 10.26
CA PHE A 170 19.05 -7.24 9.41
C PHE A 170 17.84 -7.52 8.54
N GLU A 171 17.27 -6.45 7.96
CA GLU A 171 16.05 -6.58 7.18
C GLU A 171 15.96 -5.57 6.02
N TYR A 172 15.28 -5.98 4.96
CA TYR A 172 14.63 -5.08 4.05
C TYR A 172 13.25 -4.76 4.64
N ASN A 173 13.06 -3.54 5.08
CA ASN A 173 11.82 -3.10 5.69
C ASN A 173 11.06 -2.18 4.74
N GLY A 174 9.98 -2.69 4.17
CA GLY A 174 9.10 -1.94 3.28
C GLY A 174 7.83 -1.48 3.98
N MET A 175 7.16 -0.51 3.38
CA MET A 175 5.91 0.03 3.90
C MET A 175 4.83 -1.06 4.01
N LEU A 176 3.92 -0.87 4.98
CA LEU A 176 2.70 -1.69 5.17
C LEU A 176 2.96 -3.18 5.46
N GLY A 177 4.21 -3.55 5.79
CA GLY A 177 4.54 -4.92 6.17
C GLY A 177 5.13 -5.78 5.06
N GLN A 178 5.81 -5.17 4.09
CA GLN A 178 6.63 -5.84 3.10
C GLN A 178 8.03 -6.02 3.67
N ASN A 179 8.34 -7.20 4.24
CA ASN A 179 9.61 -7.39 4.94
C ASN A 179 10.33 -8.65 4.47
N VAL A 180 11.65 -8.57 4.43
CA VAL A 180 12.55 -9.73 4.38
C VAL A 180 13.50 -9.61 5.55
N ILE A 181 13.34 -10.46 6.55
CA ILE A 181 14.14 -10.44 7.78
C ILE A 181 15.13 -11.60 7.74
N ILE A 182 16.37 -11.32 8.01
CA ILE A 182 17.45 -12.31 8.01
C ILE A 182 17.99 -12.46 9.43
N TYR A 183 17.94 -13.68 9.93
CA TYR A 183 18.47 -14.11 11.22
C TYR A 183 19.63 -15.08 11.02
N PRO A 184 20.88 -14.60 10.87
CA PRO A 184 22.03 -15.46 10.56
C PRO A 184 22.31 -16.52 11.63
N ASP A 185 22.09 -16.18 12.89
CA ASP A 185 22.30 -17.10 14.03
C ASP A 185 21.26 -18.22 14.13
N MET A 186 20.16 -18.12 13.39
CA MET A 186 19.11 -19.15 13.28
C MET A 186 19.07 -19.82 11.90
N ASP A 187 19.99 -19.45 10.99
CA ASP A 187 19.94 -19.87 9.59
C ASP A 187 18.56 -19.70 8.97
N MET A 188 17.94 -18.53 9.20
CA MET A 188 16.54 -18.29 8.87
C MET A 188 16.32 -17.00 8.07
N VAL A 189 15.49 -17.10 7.05
CA VAL A 189 14.91 -15.97 6.32
C VAL A 189 13.40 -15.99 6.54
N LEU A 190 12.85 -14.85 6.91
CA LEU A 190 11.42 -14.68 7.11
C LEU A 190 10.92 -13.57 6.18
N VAL A 191 9.89 -13.87 5.40
CA VAL A 191 9.26 -12.93 4.46
C VAL A 191 7.83 -12.66 4.87
N THR A 192 7.43 -11.40 4.78
CA THR A 192 6.03 -11.00 4.93
C THR A 192 5.60 -10.08 3.79
N ASN A 193 4.40 -10.33 3.27
CA ASN A 193 3.65 -9.41 2.43
C ASN A 193 2.31 -9.14 3.14
N ALA A 194 2.06 -7.89 3.49
CA ALA A 194 0.87 -7.52 4.25
C ALA A 194 0.38 -6.12 3.88
N GLY A 195 -0.89 -5.85 4.14
CA GLY A 195 -1.50 -4.53 4.09
C GLY A 195 -1.75 -4.00 5.50
N ASN A 196 -0.70 -3.73 6.25
CA ASN A 196 -0.78 -3.21 7.61
C ASN A 196 -1.32 -1.76 7.63
N LYS A 197 -1.68 -1.30 8.84
CA LYS A 197 -2.09 0.11 9.04
C LYS A 197 -0.92 1.01 9.41
N GLU A 198 0.19 0.43 9.81
CA GLU A 198 1.43 1.09 10.23
C GLU A 198 2.44 1.05 9.08
N MET A 199 3.22 2.14 8.93
CA MET A 199 4.09 2.28 7.76
C MET A 199 5.34 1.40 7.81
N PHE A 200 6.08 1.40 8.93
CA PHE A 200 7.41 0.77 9.02
C PHE A 200 7.58 -0.06 10.31
N GLN A 201 8.71 0.05 10.96
CA GLN A 201 9.27 -0.79 12.02
C GLN A 201 8.38 -1.12 13.21
N ASP A 202 7.36 -0.32 13.51
CA ASP A 202 6.41 -0.56 14.60
C ASP A 202 5.13 -1.25 14.14
N CYS A 203 5.15 -1.89 12.97
CA CYS A 203 3.98 -2.57 12.45
C CYS A 203 3.63 -3.82 13.27
N ILE A 204 2.34 -4.14 13.29
CA ILE A 204 1.80 -5.26 14.07
C ILE A 204 2.43 -6.60 13.67
N MET A 205 2.81 -6.74 12.40
CA MET A 205 3.44 -7.96 11.87
C MET A 205 4.82 -8.18 12.50
N LEU A 206 5.67 -7.17 12.52
CA LEU A 206 6.99 -7.24 13.15
C LEU A 206 6.89 -7.52 14.66
N ASN A 207 5.90 -6.94 15.33
CA ASN A 207 5.64 -7.21 16.74
C ASN A 207 5.23 -8.66 16.99
N ILE A 208 4.48 -9.27 16.07
CA ILE A 208 4.15 -10.72 16.13
C ILE A 208 5.43 -11.55 15.91
N ILE A 209 6.23 -11.24 14.91
CA ILE A 209 7.49 -11.93 14.61
C ILE A 209 8.42 -11.89 15.82
N ARG A 210 8.69 -10.71 16.39
CA ARG A 210 9.54 -10.52 17.56
C ARG A 210 9.01 -11.25 18.80
N LYS A 211 7.70 -11.44 18.90
CA LYS A 211 7.10 -12.22 19.98
C LYS A 211 7.43 -13.72 19.86
N TYR A 212 7.44 -14.27 18.65
CA TYR A 212 7.73 -15.69 18.42
C TYR A 212 9.21 -15.98 18.29
N PHE A 213 10.01 -15.01 17.86
CA PHE A 213 11.48 -15.08 17.73
C PHE A 213 12.16 -13.98 18.56
N PRO A 214 11.97 -13.98 19.91
CA PRO A 214 12.60 -12.96 20.76
C PRO A 214 14.14 -13.08 20.72
N VAL A 215 14.82 -11.99 21.10
CA VAL A 215 16.29 -11.87 21.03
C VAL A 215 17.02 -13.03 21.70
N ASN A 216 16.46 -13.60 22.75
CA ASN A 216 17.03 -14.73 23.51
C ASN A 216 16.50 -16.11 23.05
N TYR A 217 15.76 -16.17 21.95
CA TYR A 217 15.32 -17.44 21.38
C TYR A 217 16.46 -18.09 20.60
N HIS A 218 16.80 -19.33 20.97
CA HIS A 218 17.75 -20.16 20.27
C HIS A 218 17.05 -21.46 19.89
N PRO A 219 16.84 -21.73 18.58
CA PRO A 219 16.24 -22.98 18.15
C PRO A 219 17.18 -24.16 18.47
N ALA A 220 16.61 -25.36 18.63
CA ALA A 220 17.40 -26.56 18.65
C ALA A 220 18.01 -26.82 17.25
N ASP A 221 19.19 -27.40 17.19
CA ASP A 221 19.88 -27.71 15.93
C ASP A 221 19.02 -28.55 14.99
N VAL A 222 18.25 -29.47 15.56
CA VAL A 222 17.24 -30.27 14.87
C VAL A 222 15.91 -30.17 15.61
N LEU A 223 14.88 -29.65 14.95
CA LEU A 223 13.55 -29.63 15.51
C LEU A 223 12.93 -31.04 15.47
N PRO A 224 12.29 -31.50 16.57
CA PRO A 224 11.63 -32.80 16.55
C PRO A 224 10.47 -32.81 15.55
N GLU A 225 10.32 -33.93 14.86
CA GLU A 225 9.18 -34.11 13.96
C GLU A 225 7.84 -34.00 14.70
N ASN A 226 6.94 -33.21 14.13
CA ASN A 226 5.59 -33.05 14.66
C ASN A 226 4.55 -33.13 13.52
N PRO A 227 4.25 -34.35 13.02
CA PRO A 227 3.35 -34.55 11.90
C PRO A 227 1.93 -33.99 12.12
N LEU A 228 1.44 -34.03 13.37
CA LEU A 228 0.13 -33.53 13.72
C LEU A 228 0.06 -31.99 13.57
N SER A 229 1.03 -31.28 14.13
CA SER A 229 1.11 -29.81 14.01
C SER A 229 1.35 -29.39 12.57
N TYR A 230 2.15 -30.13 11.82
CA TYR A 230 2.39 -29.86 10.41
C TYR A 230 1.12 -30.05 9.55
N SER A 231 0.37 -31.13 9.79
CA SER A 231 -0.91 -31.39 9.11
C SER A 231 -1.95 -30.29 9.45
N LEU A 232 -1.97 -29.84 10.71
CA LEU A 232 -2.84 -28.75 11.15
C LEU A 232 -2.46 -27.43 10.47
N LEU A 233 -1.17 -27.11 10.39
CA LEU A 233 -0.67 -25.93 9.70
C LEU A 233 -1.04 -25.96 8.22
N LYS A 234 -0.78 -27.07 7.51
CA LYS A 234 -1.15 -27.21 6.09
C LYS A 234 -2.65 -27.02 5.87
N ARG A 235 -3.48 -27.61 6.74
CA ARG A 235 -4.94 -27.45 6.66
C ARG A 235 -5.33 -25.98 6.85
N LEU A 236 -4.75 -25.30 7.86
CA LEU A 236 -5.05 -23.90 8.13
C LEU A 236 -4.62 -22.99 6.97
N CYS A 237 -3.45 -23.23 6.37
CA CYS A 237 -2.99 -22.51 5.19
C CYS A 237 -3.96 -22.71 4.01
N GLY A 238 -4.39 -23.95 3.74
CA GLY A 238 -5.35 -24.23 2.68
C GLY A 238 -6.74 -23.61 2.95
N GLU A 239 -7.21 -23.60 4.20
CA GLU A 239 -8.47 -22.92 4.58
C GLU A 239 -8.36 -21.39 4.34
N LEU A 240 -7.20 -20.78 4.63
CA LEU A 240 -6.95 -19.35 4.40
C LEU A 240 -6.84 -19.02 2.91
N GLU A 241 -6.13 -19.84 2.14
CA GLU A 241 -5.97 -19.70 0.69
C GLU A 241 -7.34 -19.80 -0.02
N ASN A 242 -8.18 -20.76 0.38
CA ASN A 242 -9.51 -20.95 -0.20
C ASN A 242 -10.58 -19.99 0.35
N GLY A 243 -10.26 -19.15 1.33
CA GLY A 243 -11.22 -18.23 1.94
C GLY A 243 -12.34 -18.92 2.75
N GLU A 244 -12.18 -20.21 3.09
CA GLU A 244 -13.22 -21.01 3.76
C GLU A 244 -13.42 -20.67 5.25
N ASN A 245 -12.55 -19.84 5.83
CA ASN A 245 -12.45 -19.63 7.29
C ASN A 245 -13.43 -18.60 7.88
N ASN A 246 -14.38 -18.08 7.10
CA ASN A 246 -15.24 -16.99 7.58
C ASN A 246 -16.31 -17.40 8.60
N ASN A 247 -16.65 -18.68 8.73
CA ASN A 247 -17.73 -19.11 9.62
C ASN A 247 -17.29 -19.73 10.96
N ARG A 248 -15.99 -20.03 11.16
CA ARG A 248 -15.49 -20.62 12.43
C ARG A 248 -14.72 -19.65 13.33
N SER A 249 -14.51 -18.40 12.92
CA SER A 249 -13.75 -17.42 13.70
C SER A 249 -14.46 -16.89 14.96
N THR A 250 -15.71 -17.26 15.20
CA THR A 250 -16.44 -16.87 16.41
C THR A 250 -15.83 -17.45 17.68
N SER A 251 -15.22 -18.64 17.64
CA SER A 251 -14.61 -19.25 18.84
C SER A 251 -13.23 -18.66 19.17
N LEU A 252 -12.42 -18.31 18.17
CA LEU A 252 -11.10 -17.67 18.37
C LEU A 252 -11.25 -16.18 18.66
N ARG A 253 -12.19 -15.46 18.02
CA ARG A 253 -12.52 -14.06 18.37
C ARG A 253 -13.02 -13.92 19.81
N GLY A 254 -13.73 -14.91 20.34
CA GLY A 254 -14.19 -14.92 21.72
C GLY A 254 -13.04 -14.99 22.75
N ARG A 255 -11.96 -15.67 22.44
CA ARG A 255 -10.80 -15.81 23.32
C ARG A 255 -9.86 -14.60 23.28
N TRP A 256 -9.73 -13.94 22.11
CA TRP A 256 -8.94 -12.72 21.96
C TRP A 256 -9.63 -11.46 22.50
N LYS A 257 -10.97 -11.38 22.45
CA LYS A 257 -11.71 -10.24 23.00
C LYS A 257 -11.60 -10.09 24.53
N ARG A 258 -11.34 -11.16 25.28
CA ARG A 258 -11.23 -11.06 26.75
C ARG A 258 -9.96 -10.39 27.27
N ASN A 259 -8.89 -10.33 26.50
CA ASN A 259 -7.62 -9.77 26.95
C ASN A 259 -7.30 -8.36 26.41
N VAL A 260 -8.12 -7.81 25.50
CA VAL A 260 -7.88 -6.49 24.88
C VAL A 260 -8.85 -5.40 25.34
N VAL A 261 -9.93 -5.77 26.06
CA VAL A 261 -11.03 -4.83 26.40
C VAL A 261 -10.74 -3.93 27.62
N SER A 262 -9.60 -4.09 28.33
CA SER A 262 -9.40 -3.33 29.58
C SER A 262 -8.68 -1.99 29.46
N ARG A 263 -8.30 -1.49 28.25
CA ARG A 263 -7.59 -0.20 28.11
C ARG A 263 -7.95 0.65 26.89
N ARG A 264 -9.25 0.85 26.60
CA ARG A 264 -9.67 1.95 25.71
C ARG A 264 -10.94 2.60 26.23
N LYS A 265 -10.79 3.46 27.23
CA LYS A 265 -11.74 4.54 27.53
C LYS A 265 -11.06 5.87 27.19
N HIS A 266 -11.73 6.63 26.38
CA HIS A 266 -11.64 8.03 26.02
C HIS A 266 -11.10 8.34 24.60
N SER A 267 -11.96 9.07 23.94
CA SER A 267 -11.87 9.83 22.69
C SER A 267 -12.14 9.06 21.40
N ASP A 268 -13.40 8.89 21.05
CA ASP A 268 -13.95 8.96 19.68
C ASP A 268 -15.48 8.81 19.73
N LYS A 269 -16.12 9.71 20.48
CA LYS A 269 -17.58 9.92 20.42
C LYS A 269 -17.92 11.06 19.47
N LYS A 270 -17.72 10.86 18.17
CA LYS A 270 -18.41 11.65 17.14
C LYS A 270 -18.29 10.89 15.81
N TYR A 271 -19.38 10.32 15.33
CA TYR A 271 -19.53 9.55 14.09
C TYR A 271 -19.22 8.03 14.15
N SER A 272 -19.74 7.31 15.14
CA SER A 272 -19.95 5.88 14.98
C SER A 272 -21.40 5.68 14.54
N TYR A 273 -21.65 5.61 13.26
CA TYR A 273 -22.88 4.98 12.78
C TYR A 273 -22.85 3.50 13.18
N ARG A 274 -23.75 3.08 14.05
CA ARG A 274 -23.94 1.66 14.33
C ARG A 274 -24.67 1.05 13.14
N ILE A 275 -23.90 0.47 12.22
CA ILE A 275 -24.47 -0.47 11.26
C ILE A 275 -24.75 -1.73 12.09
N SER A 276 -26.01 -2.11 12.22
CA SER A 276 -26.39 -3.35 12.88
C SER A 276 -25.68 -4.52 12.23
N ALA A 277 -25.24 -5.50 13.04
CA ALA A 277 -24.73 -6.74 12.51
C ALA A 277 -25.82 -7.35 11.60
N ALA A 278 -25.39 -7.80 10.41
CA ALA A 278 -26.27 -8.41 9.42
C ALA A 278 -27.22 -9.42 10.09
N VAL A 279 -28.50 -9.26 9.88
CA VAL A 279 -29.47 -10.31 10.13
C VAL A 279 -29.34 -11.26 8.94
N ASP A 280 -28.52 -12.32 9.11
CA ASP A 280 -28.32 -13.37 8.13
C ASP A 280 -29.66 -14.11 7.88
N ARG A 281 -30.42 -13.59 6.92
CA ARG A 281 -31.39 -14.40 6.20
C ARG A 281 -30.91 -14.53 4.77
N PRO A 282 -30.39 -15.70 4.35
CA PRO A 282 -29.88 -15.90 2.98
C PRO A 282 -30.89 -15.56 1.89
N SER A 283 -32.20 -15.63 2.20
CA SER A 283 -33.28 -15.27 1.28
C SER A 283 -33.35 -13.77 0.92
N ASP A 284 -32.88 -12.87 1.79
CA ASP A 284 -32.97 -11.43 1.56
C ASP A 284 -31.90 -10.92 0.60
N HIS A 285 -30.72 -11.54 0.58
CA HIS A 285 -29.61 -11.12 -0.30
C HIS A 285 -29.97 -11.29 -1.78
N HIS A 286 -30.51 -12.43 -2.17
CA HIS A 286 -30.91 -12.69 -3.56
C HIS A 286 -32.06 -11.80 -4.03
N SER A 287 -33.03 -11.51 -3.16
CA SER A 287 -34.13 -10.61 -3.48
C SER A 287 -33.63 -9.19 -3.71
N PHE A 288 -32.70 -8.74 -2.87
CA PHE A 288 -32.09 -7.42 -3.02
C PHE A 288 -31.24 -7.31 -4.29
N MET A 289 -30.40 -8.32 -4.58
CA MET A 289 -29.59 -8.36 -5.82
C MET A 289 -30.47 -8.25 -7.07
N ARG A 290 -31.62 -8.96 -7.09
CA ARG A 290 -32.58 -8.86 -8.18
C ARG A 290 -33.22 -7.47 -8.26
N ALA A 291 -33.53 -6.87 -7.12
CA ALA A 291 -34.19 -5.56 -7.06
C ALA A 291 -33.29 -4.43 -7.58
N VAL A 292 -31.96 -4.52 -7.41
CA VAL A 292 -31.00 -3.50 -7.88
C VAL A 292 -30.43 -3.83 -9.25
N SER A 293 -30.58 -5.07 -9.74
CA SER A 293 -30.09 -5.52 -11.04
C SER A 293 -30.70 -4.69 -12.19
N GLY A 294 -29.84 -4.29 -13.13
CA GLY A 294 -30.22 -3.45 -14.27
C GLY A 294 -30.33 -1.96 -13.95
N ARG A 295 -30.13 -1.57 -12.68
CA ARG A 295 -30.14 -0.13 -12.32
C ARG A 295 -28.78 0.48 -12.57
N THR A 296 -28.78 1.69 -13.13
CA THR A 296 -27.61 2.56 -13.31
C THR A 296 -27.86 3.89 -12.63
N TYR A 297 -26.89 4.36 -11.87
CA TYR A 297 -26.94 5.62 -11.15
C TYR A 297 -25.86 6.56 -11.68
N VAL A 298 -26.25 7.80 -11.97
CA VAL A 298 -25.36 8.90 -12.37
C VAL A 298 -24.91 9.63 -11.12
N MET A 299 -23.60 9.85 -10.97
CA MET A 299 -23.00 10.46 -9.79
C MET A 299 -23.02 11.99 -9.88
N GLU A 300 -23.33 12.67 -8.76
CA GLU A 300 -23.30 14.14 -8.67
C GLU A 300 -21.89 14.72 -8.80
N GLN A 301 -20.90 14.02 -8.28
CA GLN A 301 -19.50 14.42 -8.28
C GLN A 301 -18.68 13.32 -8.95
N GLN A 302 -17.78 13.72 -9.86
CA GLN A 302 -16.99 12.82 -10.68
C GLN A 302 -15.48 12.97 -10.40
N ASN A 303 -15.11 13.28 -9.17
CA ASN A 303 -13.71 13.46 -8.77
C ASN A 303 -13.17 12.33 -7.89
N ILE A 304 -13.93 11.25 -7.73
CA ILE A 304 -13.56 10.10 -6.89
C ILE A 304 -13.48 8.87 -7.78
N GLY A 305 -12.33 8.19 -7.76
CA GLY A 305 -12.08 6.96 -8.50
C GLY A 305 -12.24 5.69 -7.67
N ILE A 306 -12.22 4.56 -8.39
CA ILE A 306 -12.20 3.24 -7.78
C ILE A 306 -10.86 2.95 -7.09
N ALA A 307 -9.74 3.46 -7.64
CA ALA A 307 -8.44 3.31 -7.03
C ALA A 307 -8.30 4.17 -5.76
N PRO A 308 -7.69 3.63 -4.67
CA PRO A 308 -7.31 4.41 -3.52
C PRO A 308 -6.38 5.57 -3.88
N LEU A 309 -6.46 6.69 -3.16
CA LEU A 309 -5.57 7.83 -3.35
C LEU A 309 -4.11 7.45 -3.24
N PHE A 310 -3.79 6.49 -2.36
CA PHE A 310 -2.45 5.96 -2.21
C PHE A 310 -1.89 5.43 -3.55
N VAL A 311 -2.64 4.57 -4.24
CA VAL A 311 -2.26 4.03 -5.56
C VAL A 311 -2.09 5.17 -6.57
N GLN A 312 -3.07 6.05 -6.68
CA GLN A 312 -3.04 7.16 -7.63
C GLN A 312 -1.78 8.03 -7.48
N VAL A 313 -1.38 8.34 -6.25
CA VAL A 313 -0.21 9.19 -5.97
C VAL A 313 1.11 8.44 -6.22
N PHE A 314 1.24 7.21 -5.71
CA PHE A 314 2.50 6.46 -5.82
C PHE A 314 2.81 5.99 -7.25
N HIS A 315 1.78 5.75 -8.06
CA HIS A 315 1.93 5.38 -9.47
C HIS A 315 1.87 6.59 -10.42
N ASN A 316 1.59 7.80 -9.88
CA ASN A 316 1.33 8.99 -10.69
C ASN A 316 0.24 8.76 -11.75
N ASN A 317 -0.80 8.01 -11.36
CA ASN A 317 -1.89 7.59 -12.22
C ASN A 317 -3.23 8.04 -11.58
N MET A 318 -3.67 9.24 -11.95
CA MET A 318 -4.80 9.91 -11.32
C MET A 318 -6.12 9.47 -11.96
N THR A 319 -7.17 9.40 -11.15
CA THR A 319 -8.53 9.03 -11.60
C THR A 319 -9.15 10.05 -12.53
N ASP A 320 -9.93 9.58 -13.51
CA ASP A 320 -10.87 10.40 -14.28
C ASP A 320 -12.19 10.66 -13.53
N GLY A 321 -12.39 9.96 -12.42
CA GLY A 321 -13.59 10.06 -11.60
C GLY A 321 -14.76 9.20 -12.08
N ILE A 322 -15.46 8.60 -11.12
CA ILE A 322 -16.61 7.74 -11.38
C ILE A 322 -17.82 8.61 -11.79
N SER A 323 -18.29 8.41 -13.01
CA SER A 323 -19.48 9.08 -13.56
C SER A 323 -20.77 8.29 -13.34
N GLU A 324 -20.70 6.95 -13.44
CA GLU A 324 -21.85 6.07 -13.29
C GLU A 324 -21.49 4.81 -12.48
N ILE A 325 -22.50 4.29 -11.76
CA ILE A 325 -22.40 2.99 -11.07
C ILE A 325 -23.63 2.17 -11.49
N SER A 326 -23.39 0.93 -11.90
CA SER A 326 -24.45 0.01 -12.26
C SER A 326 -24.29 -1.36 -11.60
N PHE A 327 -25.43 -2.06 -11.47
CA PHE A 327 -25.50 -3.36 -10.83
C PHE A 327 -26.10 -4.39 -11.78
N THR A 328 -25.51 -5.57 -11.82
CA THR A 328 -26.05 -6.70 -12.60
C THR A 328 -26.07 -7.95 -11.73
N TYR A 329 -27.14 -8.73 -11.84
CA TYR A 329 -27.26 -10.03 -11.21
C TYR A 329 -27.80 -11.04 -12.22
N ASP A 330 -26.94 -11.98 -12.60
CA ASP A 330 -27.27 -13.01 -13.57
C ASP A 330 -26.65 -14.34 -13.17
N ALA A 331 -27.42 -15.42 -13.32
CA ALA A 331 -26.98 -16.79 -13.06
C ALA A 331 -26.28 -17.01 -11.71
N GLY A 332 -26.68 -16.22 -10.67
CA GLY A 332 -26.04 -16.29 -9.35
C GLY A 332 -24.84 -15.37 -9.17
N ASN A 333 -24.37 -14.72 -10.22
CA ASN A 333 -23.24 -13.80 -10.18
C ASN A 333 -23.73 -12.34 -10.04
N PHE A 334 -23.25 -11.67 -9.01
CA PHE A 334 -23.52 -10.24 -8.80
C PHE A 334 -22.27 -9.43 -9.16
N CYS A 335 -22.46 -8.42 -9.99
CA CYS A 335 -21.39 -7.52 -10.40
C CYS A 335 -21.77 -6.07 -10.12
N VAL A 336 -20.79 -5.27 -9.73
CA VAL A 336 -20.87 -3.81 -9.67
C VAL A 336 -19.95 -3.26 -10.76
N SER A 337 -20.47 -2.37 -11.59
CA SER A 337 -19.69 -1.69 -12.62
C SER A 337 -19.53 -0.23 -12.29
N PHE A 338 -18.33 0.31 -12.42
CA PHE A 338 -17.97 1.71 -12.25
C PHE A 338 -17.53 2.25 -13.60
N THR A 339 -18.18 3.29 -14.10
CA THR A 339 -17.72 4.01 -15.30
C THR A 339 -16.82 5.15 -14.87
N GLU A 340 -15.58 5.13 -15.31
CA GLU A 340 -14.53 6.12 -14.99
C GLU A 340 -13.88 6.55 -16.30
N GLY A 341 -14.08 7.81 -16.69
CA GLY A 341 -13.74 8.26 -18.04
C GLY A 341 -14.50 7.46 -19.11
N GLU A 342 -13.76 6.86 -20.02
CA GLU A 342 -14.29 5.97 -21.09
C GLU A 342 -14.26 4.49 -20.69
N VAL A 343 -13.68 4.14 -19.51
CA VAL A 343 -13.50 2.76 -19.06
C VAL A 343 -14.65 2.32 -18.15
N ILE A 344 -15.10 1.09 -18.31
CA ILE A 344 -16.08 0.45 -17.42
C ILE A 344 -15.38 -0.68 -16.67
N HIS A 345 -15.16 -0.46 -15.38
CA HIS A 345 -14.61 -1.48 -14.48
C HIS A 345 -15.75 -2.38 -13.99
N LYS A 346 -15.89 -3.57 -14.56
CA LYS A 346 -16.89 -4.55 -14.16
C LYS A 346 -16.30 -5.50 -13.15
N LEU A 347 -16.68 -5.34 -11.87
CA LEU A 347 -16.16 -6.11 -10.76
C LEU A 347 -17.18 -7.16 -10.29
N PRO A 348 -16.86 -8.46 -10.39
CA PRO A 348 -17.66 -9.50 -9.76
C PRO A 348 -17.54 -9.34 -8.24
N VAL A 349 -18.65 -9.49 -7.52
CA VAL A 349 -18.70 -9.33 -6.06
C VAL A 349 -18.95 -10.67 -5.41
N GLY A 350 -18.01 -11.11 -4.59
CA GLY A 350 -18.16 -12.30 -3.78
C GLY A 350 -18.83 -12.02 -2.44
N PHE A 351 -19.67 -12.93 -1.97
CA PHE A 351 -20.33 -12.87 -0.66
C PHE A 351 -19.83 -14.03 0.20
N GLY A 352 -19.19 -13.70 1.33
CA GLY A 352 -18.51 -14.68 2.18
C GLY A 352 -17.09 -15.03 1.72
N ARG A 353 -16.85 -15.07 0.42
CA ARG A 353 -15.51 -15.17 -0.23
C ARG A 353 -15.38 -14.05 -1.24
N ALA A 354 -14.20 -13.44 -1.31
CA ALA A 354 -13.93 -12.41 -2.32
C ALA A 354 -13.92 -13.03 -3.73
N ALA A 355 -14.33 -12.24 -4.72
CA ALA A 355 -14.25 -12.58 -6.13
C ALA A 355 -13.14 -11.80 -6.81
N ASP A 356 -12.37 -12.49 -7.67
CA ASP A 356 -11.27 -11.88 -8.38
C ASP A 356 -11.76 -11.01 -9.53
N GLY A 357 -11.09 -9.91 -9.78
CA GLY A 357 -11.38 -8.96 -10.84
C GLY A 357 -10.14 -8.18 -11.27
N CYS A 358 -10.32 -7.24 -12.18
CA CYS A 358 -9.28 -6.36 -12.66
C CYS A 358 -9.81 -4.93 -12.79
N VAL A 359 -8.99 -3.96 -12.45
CA VAL A 359 -9.19 -2.53 -12.68
C VAL A 359 -8.13 -2.05 -13.66
N ASP A 360 -8.53 -1.37 -14.72
CA ASP A 360 -7.62 -0.72 -15.66
C ASP A 360 -7.61 0.78 -15.40
N LEU A 361 -6.45 1.35 -15.12
CA LEU A 361 -6.24 2.78 -14.99
C LEU A 361 -5.26 3.22 -16.07
N HIS A 362 -5.77 3.83 -17.14
CA HIS A 362 -4.97 4.35 -18.26
C HIS A 362 -3.97 3.33 -18.83
N GLY A 363 -4.41 2.05 -18.94
CA GLY A 363 -3.59 0.95 -19.46
C GLY A 363 -2.75 0.22 -18.42
N GLU A 364 -2.75 0.65 -17.17
CA GLU A 364 -2.20 -0.11 -16.05
C GLU A 364 -3.26 -1.02 -15.44
N HIS A 365 -3.00 -2.33 -15.42
CA HIS A 365 -3.93 -3.35 -14.95
C HIS A 365 -3.62 -3.74 -13.50
N TYR A 366 -4.60 -3.57 -12.63
CA TYR A 366 -4.50 -3.93 -11.20
C TYR A 366 -5.39 -5.13 -10.90
N LEU A 367 -4.81 -6.19 -10.35
CA LEU A 367 -5.58 -7.31 -9.85
C LEU A 367 -6.30 -6.91 -8.55
N VAL A 368 -7.59 -7.18 -8.49
CA VAL A 368 -8.41 -6.86 -7.33
C VAL A 368 -9.21 -8.07 -6.84
N ALA A 369 -9.46 -8.10 -5.54
CA ALA A 369 -10.41 -9.03 -4.92
C ALA A 369 -11.56 -8.23 -4.31
N THR A 370 -12.79 -8.53 -4.71
CA THR A 370 -13.98 -7.77 -4.35
C THR A 370 -14.88 -8.59 -3.41
N LEU A 371 -15.15 -8.05 -2.23
CA LEU A 371 -16.02 -8.64 -1.21
C LEU A 371 -17.22 -7.75 -0.94
N GLY A 372 -18.42 -8.32 -0.96
CA GLY A 372 -19.68 -7.66 -0.64
C GLY A 372 -20.32 -8.20 0.64
N GLU A 373 -21.02 -7.33 1.34
CA GLU A 373 -21.90 -7.67 2.47
C GLU A 373 -23.16 -6.80 2.39
N PHE A 374 -24.34 -7.44 2.44
CA PHE A 374 -25.58 -6.69 2.58
C PHE A 374 -25.90 -6.46 4.06
N ALA A 375 -26.31 -5.26 4.37
CA ALA A 375 -26.72 -4.83 5.71
C ALA A 375 -27.92 -3.88 5.62
N ARG A 376 -28.43 -3.49 6.77
CA ARG A 376 -29.35 -2.37 6.92
C ARG A 376 -28.80 -1.39 7.94
N ASP A 377 -29.04 -0.11 7.74
CA ASP A 377 -28.69 0.88 8.75
C ASP A 377 -29.74 0.96 9.87
N GLU A 378 -29.58 1.90 10.80
CA GLU A 378 -30.49 2.10 11.94
C GLU A 378 -31.91 2.57 11.54
N ASN A 379 -32.07 3.07 10.31
CA ASN A 379 -33.34 3.50 9.72
C ASN A 379 -33.93 2.44 8.75
N ASP A 380 -33.40 1.23 8.79
CA ASP A 380 -33.77 0.10 7.93
C ASP A 380 -33.46 0.31 6.43
N ILE A 381 -32.61 1.30 6.08
CA ILE A 381 -32.15 1.55 4.73
C ILE A 381 -31.20 0.42 4.29
N PRO A 382 -31.47 -0.22 3.12
CA PRO A 382 -30.55 -1.23 2.59
C PRO A 382 -29.17 -0.67 2.25
N VAL A 383 -28.11 -1.38 2.65
CA VAL A 383 -26.72 -0.98 2.43
C VAL A 383 -25.96 -2.14 1.81
N LEU A 384 -25.28 -1.88 0.69
CA LEU A 384 -24.23 -2.75 0.19
C LEU A 384 -22.88 -2.21 0.69
N LYS A 385 -22.22 -2.98 1.53
CA LYS A 385 -20.81 -2.74 1.89
C LYS A 385 -19.95 -3.45 0.87
N LEU A 386 -19.11 -2.71 0.17
CA LEU A 386 -18.20 -3.20 -0.83
C LEU A 386 -16.76 -2.94 -0.39
N GLU A 387 -15.92 -3.95 -0.44
CA GLU A 387 -14.48 -3.85 -0.23
C GLU A 387 -13.78 -4.33 -1.49
N VAL A 388 -13.01 -3.46 -2.14
CA VAL A 388 -12.15 -3.75 -3.28
C VAL A 388 -10.71 -3.72 -2.79
N THR A 389 -10.08 -4.88 -2.73
CA THR A 389 -8.67 -5.04 -2.32
C THR A 389 -7.81 -5.07 -3.56
N PHE A 390 -6.90 -4.14 -3.69
CA PHE A 390 -5.84 -4.13 -4.70
C PHE A 390 -4.74 -5.07 -4.20
N ILE A 391 -4.67 -6.26 -4.78
CA ILE A 391 -3.92 -7.39 -4.23
C ILE A 391 -2.41 -7.10 -4.24
N GLU A 392 -1.92 -6.52 -5.34
CA GLU A 392 -0.50 -6.23 -5.54
C GLU A 392 -0.04 -5.00 -4.75
N GLU A 393 -0.98 -4.09 -4.43
CA GLU A 393 -0.69 -2.82 -3.74
C GLU A 393 -0.92 -2.86 -2.23
N CYS A 394 -1.46 -3.96 -1.72
CA CYS A 394 -1.80 -4.13 -0.30
C CYS A 394 -2.72 -3.05 0.26
N VAL A 395 -3.52 -2.41 -0.59
CA VAL A 395 -4.45 -1.34 -0.24
C VAL A 395 -5.89 -1.75 -0.56
N LYS A 396 -6.85 -1.03 0.03
CA LYS A 396 -8.27 -1.33 -0.13
C LYS A 396 -9.08 -0.06 -0.33
N ARG A 397 -10.02 -0.11 -1.27
CA ARG A 397 -11.11 0.85 -1.40
C ARG A 397 -12.38 0.28 -0.80
N LYS A 398 -13.08 1.05 0.01
CA LYS A 398 -14.33 0.64 0.66
C LYS A 398 -15.45 1.60 0.28
N ALA A 399 -16.61 1.05 -0.07
CA ALA A 399 -17.81 1.81 -0.35
C ALA A 399 -18.98 1.24 0.46
N HIS A 400 -19.68 2.10 1.20
CA HIS A 400 -20.98 1.76 1.76
C HIS A 400 -22.03 2.46 0.92
N ILE A 401 -22.79 1.70 0.14
CA ILE A 401 -23.80 2.18 -0.81
C ILE A 401 -25.17 2.02 -0.16
N PHE A 402 -25.78 3.14 0.19
CA PHE A 402 -27.12 3.23 0.77
C PHE A 402 -28.13 3.41 -0.35
N PHE A 403 -29.19 2.61 -0.37
CA PHE A 403 -30.24 2.67 -1.39
C PHE A 403 -31.49 3.30 -0.80
N HIS A 404 -31.82 4.53 -1.22
CA HIS A 404 -32.93 5.31 -0.71
C HIS A 404 -34.23 5.04 -1.47
N GLU A 405 -35.37 5.31 -0.85
CA GLU A 405 -36.70 5.10 -1.43
C GLU A 405 -37.02 6.00 -2.63
N ASP A 406 -36.35 7.16 -2.72
CA ASP A 406 -36.44 8.11 -3.83
C ASP A 406 -35.69 7.69 -5.10
N ASN A 407 -35.27 6.43 -5.18
CA ASN A 407 -34.40 5.89 -6.23
C ASN A 407 -33.02 6.57 -6.31
N GLY A 408 -32.58 7.22 -5.23
CA GLY A 408 -31.24 7.73 -5.06
C GLY A 408 -30.33 6.72 -4.38
N ILE A 409 -29.01 6.91 -4.55
CA ILE A 409 -28.00 6.24 -3.73
C ILE A 409 -27.12 7.27 -3.04
N GLU A 410 -26.67 6.95 -1.82
CA GLU A 410 -25.60 7.67 -1.13
C GLU A 410 -24.43 6.72 -0.92
N ILE A 411 -23.24 7.12 -1.34
CA ILE A 411 -22.01 6.31 -1.21
C ILE A 411 -21.07 6.98 -0.24
N ARG A 412 -20.72 6.27 0.81
CA ARG A 412 -19.68 6.67 1.79
C ARG A 412 -18.43 5.88 1.52
N TRP A 413 -17.42 6.57 1.02
CA TRP A 413 -16.14 6.00 0.69
C TRP A 413 -15.18 6.00 1.89
N ASN A 414 -14.27 5.04 1.88
CA ASN A 414 -13.13 4.97 2.77
C ASN A 414 -12.02 4.15 2.11
N GLU A 415 -10.80 4.21 2.64
CA GLU A 415 -9.69 3.41 2.13
C GLU A 415 -8.78 2.90 3.25
N THR A 416 -7.94 1.92 2.93
CA THR A 416 -6.87 1.43 3.79
C THR A 416 -5.61 1.40 2.93
N PRO A 417 -4.53 2.06 3.34
CA PRO A 417 -4.34 2.84 4.57
C PRO A 417 -5.27 4.06 4.65
N GLY A 418 -5.80 4.30 5.85
CA GLY A 418 -6.78 5.35 6.05
C GLY A 418 -6.17 6.73 6.30
N LYS A 419 -7.04 7.75 6.39
CA LYS A 419 -6.73 9.17 6.55
C LYS A 419 -5.59 9.47 7.54
N LYS A 420 -5.53 8.81 8.70
CA LYS A 420 -4.51 9.09 9.72
C LYS A 420 -3.10 8.80 9.22
N MET A 421 -2.92 7.76 8.44
CA MET A 421 -1.61 7.38 7.92
C MET A 421 -1.18 8.27 6.76
N ILE A 422 -2.11 8.59 5.88
CA ILE A 422 -1.86 9.51 4.77
C ILE A 422 -1.52 10.91 5.31
N LEU A 423 -2.23 11.37 6.35
CA LEU A 423 -1.89 12.62 7.03
C LEU A 423 -0.53 12.58 7.73
N ALA A 424 -0.14 11.46 8.35
CA ALA A 424 1.19 11.32 8.94
C ALA A 424 2.31 11.36 7.88
N GLY A 425 2.09 10.77 6.71
CA GLY A 425 2.99 10.92 5.56
C GLY A 425 3.02 12.33 4.99
N LEU A 426 1.89 13.03 4.98
CA LEU A 426 1.78 14.40 4.50
C LEU A 426 2.19 15.46 5.54
N SER A 427 2.14 15.19 6.84
CA SER A 427 2.57 16.15 7.87
C SER A 427 4.08 16.37 7.86
N SER A 428 4.85 15.36 7.49
CA SER A 428 6.28 15.55 7.21
C SER A 428 6.52 16.54 6.05
N ILE A 429 5.56 16.64 5.13
CA ILE A 429 5.54 17.59 4.01
C ILE A 429 5.25 19.01 4.47
N THR A 430 4.27 19.18 5.37
CA THR A 430 3.85 20.52 5.84
C THR A 430 4.87 21.13 6.80
N GLU A 431 5.57 20.33 7.60
CA GLU A 431 6.66 20.82 8.44
C GLU A 431 7.83 21.36 7.61
N GLU A 432 8.11 20.73 6.47
CA GLU A 432 9.16 21.15 5.56
C GLU A 432 8.78 22.40 4.75
N LEU A 433 7.52 22.53 4.35
CA LEU A 433 6.98 23.74 3.72
C LEU A 433 6.91 24.93 4.71
N SER A 434 6.63 24.67 5.98
CA SER A 434 6.56 25.70 7.02
C SER A 434 7.92 26.34 7.34
N GLY A 435 9.03 25.64 7.07
CA GLY A 435 10.39 26.19 7.14
C GLY A 435 10.73 27.20 6.04
N ASN A 436 9.93 27.31 4.97
CA ASN A 436 10.14 28.25 3.90
C ASN A 436 9.49 29.62 4.22
N PHE A 437 10.31 30.63 4.48
CA PHE A 437 9.89 32.00 4.81
C PHE A 437 8.88 32.62 3.82
N LEU A 438 8.98 32.27 2.53
CA LEU A 438 8.05 32.71 1.48
C LEU A 438 6.66 32.05 1.60
N TYR A 439 6.59 30.82 2.06
CA TYR A 439 5.32 30.10 2.25
C TYR A 439 4.55 30.65 3.45
N ASN A 440 5.24 30.91 4.56
CA ASN A 440 4.66 31.52 5.76
C ASN A 440 4.19 32.96 5.51
N SER A 441 4.85 33.70 4.62
CA SER A 441 4.47 35.06 4.21
C SER A 441 3.22 35.11 3.31
N LEU A 442 2.94 34.05 2.54
CA LEU A 442 1.81 33.99 1.60
C LEU A 442 0.54 33.35 2.19
N LEU A 443 0.65 32.46 3.15
CA LEU A 443 -0.49 31.66 3.62
C LEU A 443 -0.85 31.87 5.10
N GLY A 444 -0.14 32.72 5.84
CA GLY A 444 -0.43 33.10 7.22
C GLY A 444 -1.15 32.02 8.04
N ASP A 445 -0.65 31.68 9.20
CA ASP A 445 -1.23 30.79 10.21
C ASP A 445 -1.23 29.26 9.90
N HIS A 446 -0.41 28.52 10.63
CA HIS A 446 -0.27 27.05 10.57
C HIS A 446 -1.60 26.27 10.71
N ASN A 447 -2.58 26.84 11.41
CA ASN A 447 -3.88 26.21 11.63
C ASN A 447 -4.72 26.14 10.36
N ILE A 448 -4.65 27.15 9.48
CA ILE A 448 -5.46 27.20 8.24
C ILE A 448 -4.99 26.16 7.25
N THR A 449 -3.68 25.94 7.14
CA THR A 449 -3.11 24.93 6.21
C THR A 449 -3.47 23.52 6.63
N THR A 450 -3.42 23.21 7.92
CA THR A 450 -3.78 21.90 8.46
C THR A 450 -5.28 21.65 8.30
N GLU A 451 -6.13 22.65 8.52
CA GLU A 451 -7.58 22.52 8.34
C GLU A 451 -7.97 22.35 6.87
N LEU A 452 -7.33 23.10 5.97
CA LEU A 452 -7.52 22.93 4.52
C LEU A 452 -7.11 21.54 4.05
N LEU A 453 -5.95 21.06 4.48
CA LEU A 453 -5.47 19.72 4.19
C LEU A 453 -6.44 18.65 4.72
N HIS A 454 -6.90 18.78 5.95
CA HIS A 454 -7.92 17.91 6.53
C HIS A 454 -9.23 17.91 5.74
N ARG A 455 -9.64 19.05 5.22
CA ARG A 455 -10.84 19.20 4.40
C ARG A 455 -10.68 18.54 3.03
N LEU A 456 -9.54 18.75 2.36
CA LEU A 456 -9.21 18.10 1.09
C LEU A 456 -9.16 16.58 1.25
N MET A 457 -8.48 16.09 2.30
CA MET A 457 -8.39 14.67 2.61
C MET A 457 -9.77 14.05 2.89
N LYS A 458 -10.65 14.77 3.60
CA LYS A 458 -12.02 14.29 3.82
C LYS A 458 -12.80 14.17 2.52
N GLN A 459 -12.57 15.08 1.57
CA GLN A 459 -13.24 15.07 0.26
C GLN A 459 -12.70 13.99 -0.68
N THR A 460 -11.50 13.47 -0.44
CA THR A 460 -10.83 12.50 -1.34
C THR A 460 -10.84 11.09 -0.78
N ILE A 461 -10.61 10.93 0.53
CA ILE A 461 -10.47 9.60 1.16
C ILE A 461 -11.79 9.11 1.74
N GLU A 462 -12.54 10.00 2.40
CA GLU A 462 -13.80 9.71 3.07
C GLU A 462 -14.96 10.54 2.49
N PRO A 463 -15.11 10.67 1.16
CA PRO A 463 -16.17 11.45 0.58
C PRO A 463 -17.52 10.76 0.75
N VAL A 464 -18.58 11.59 0.79
CA VAL A 464 -19.96 11.15 0.70
C VAL A 464 -20.51 11.73 -0.59
N ILE A 465 -20.92 10.86 -1.50
CA ILE A 465 -21.38 11.26 -2.84
C ILE A 465 -22.76 10.68 -3.07
N ARG A 466 -23.63 11.44 -3.73
CA ARG A 466 -24.95 10.99 -4.14
C ARG A 466 -24.96 10.61 -5.61
N GLY A 467 -25.87 9.70 -5.94
CA GLY A 467 -26.17 9.30 -7.30
C GLY A 467 -27.66 9.14 -7.50
N TYR A 468 -28.13 9.45 -8.69
CA TYR A 468 -29.54 9.36 -9.07
C TYR A 468 -29.74 8.31 -10.14
N LEU A 469 -30.88 7.62 -10.07
CA LEU A 469 -31.24 6.61 -11.05
C LEU A 469 -31.30 7.22 -12.45
N LYS A 470 -30.53 6.67 -13.37
CA LYS A 470 -30.53 7.07 -14.78
C LYS A 470 -31.87 6.72 -15.39
N ARG A 471 -32.60 7.73 -15.87
CA ARG A 471 -33.86 7.51 -16.62
C ARG A 471 -33.54 6.88 -17.96
N PRO A 472 -34.33 5.89 -18.44
CA PRO A 472 -34.22 5.44 -19.82
C PRO A 472 -34.33 6.65 -20.74
N LYS A 473 -33.51 6.74 -21.77
CA LYS A 473 -33.76 7.69 -22.86
C LYS A 473 -35.15 7.37 -23.41
N GLU A 474 -36.06 8.33 -23.39
CA GLU A 474 -37.28 8.23 -24.19
C GLU A 474 -36.82 8.00 -25.63
N THR A 475 -37.12 6.82 -26.15
CA THR A 475 -36.99 6.57 -27.59
C THR A 475 -37.94 7.54 -28.26
N ASP A 476 -37.38 8.50 -29.01
CA ASP A 476 -38.15 9.31 -29.93
C ASP A 476 -39.02 8.35 -30.74
N SER A 477 -40.30 8.35 -30.43
CA SER A 477 -41.31 7.70 -31.31
C SER A 477 -41.21 8.44 -32.63
N ILE A 478 -40.58 7.79 -33.62
CA ILE A 478 -40.70 8.26 -34.99
C ILE A 478 -42.19 8.12 -35.32
N ASP A 479 -42.91 9.26 -35.28
CA ASP A 479 -44.21 9.38 -35.91
C ASP A 479 -44.04 9.01 -37.39
N THR A 480 -44.45 7.81 -37.73
CA THR A 480 -44.76 7.46 -39.11
C THR A 480 -46.20 7.80 -39.37
N ASP A 481 -46.46 9.09 -39.59
CA ASP A 481 -47.61 9.53 -40.39
C ASP A 481 -47.07 9.77 -41.81
N GLU A 482 -47.31 8.77 -42.70
CA GLU A 482 -47.85 8.89 -44.06
C GLU A 482 -47.90 7.51 -44.75
#